data_648e0d1edc88be6e7eb41edb54f2dfc3
#
_entry.id   648e0d1edc88be6e7eb41edb54f2dfc3
#
_cell.length_a   1.000
_cell.length_b   1.000
_cell.length_c   1.000
_cell.angle_alpha   90.00
_cell.angle_beta   90.00
_cell.angle_gamma   90.00
#
_symmetry.space_group_name_H-M   'P 1'
#
loop_
_entity.id
_entity.type
_entity.pdbx_description
1 polymer ?
#
loop_
_entity_poly.entity_id
_entity_poly.type
_entity_poly.pdbx_seq_one_letter_code
_entity_poly.pdbx_strand_id
1 'polypeptide(L)'
;IARFGSSTVSNGARTDEALPGDWPLRVLSGLEALSLLSNGSARVTAEDITVTGNTGSKSARSDISKLLSDKLGEGSRFSVEVTYLEKLDPVASMLTPDECEAKIAEILKVRKITFEPGSDTVDATSLGTLDEISEVLGNCTELRMEIAGHTDSQGRETMNEALSKSRALAVLNALRDRRVATG
;
A
#
# COMPACT_ATOMS: atom_id res chain seq x y z
N ILE A 1 17.20 -12.90 10.06
CA ILE A 1 16.25 -12.75 11.19
C ILE A 1 15.47 -11.44 11.06
N ALA A 2 16.13 -10.29 10.81
CA ALA A 2 15.45 -9.00 10.72
C ALA A 2 14.32 -8.93 9.66
N ARG A 3 14.43 -9.69 8.55
CA ARG A 3 13.44 -9.69 7.45
C ARG A 3 12.27 -10.67 7.67
N PHE A 4 12.43 -11.69 8.50
CA PHE A 4 11.43 -12.76 8.68
C PHE A 4 10.79 -12.78 10.09
N GLY A 5 11.25 -11.92 10.99
CA GLY A 5 10.85 -11.93 12.39
C GLY A 5 11.55 -13.03 13.21
N SER A 6 12.07 -12.68 14.37
CA SER A 6 12.89 -13.61 15.18
C SER A 6 12.11 -14.78 15.77
N SER A 7 10.82 -14.60 16.05
CA SER A 7 9.96 -15.60 16.68
C SER A 7 9.52 -16.74 15.75
N THR A 8 9.68 -16.56 14.43
CA THR A 8 9.24 -17.51 13.41
C THR A 8 10.39 -18.25 12.72
N VAL A 9 11.64 -17.96 13.10
CA VAL A 9 12.82 -18.56 12.46
C VAL A 9 13.33 -19.72 13.29
N SER A 10 13.35 -20.93 12.69
CA SER A 10 14.05 -22.10 13.20
C SER A 10 15.34 -22.32 12.42
N ASN A 11 16.48 -22.36 13.11
CA ASN A 11 17.78 -22.57 12.49
C ASN A 11 18.25 -24.01 12.70
N GLY A 12 18.29 -24.80 11.62
CA GLY A 12 18.81 -26.16 11.58
C GLY A 12 20.14 -26.28 10.84
N ALA A 13 20.87 -25.17 10.60
CA ALA A 13 22.14 -25.17 9.87
C ALA A 13 23.22 -25.98 10.60
N ARG A 14 24.08 -26.64 9.82
CA ARG A 14 25.27 -27.36 10.29
C ARG A 14 26.50 -26.78 9.59
N THR A 15 27.64 -26.87 10.23
CA THR A 15 28.94 -26.54 9.65
C THR A 15 29.44 -27.69 8.75
N ASP A 16 29.94 -27.34 7.57
CA ASP A 16 30.56 -28.26 6.63
C ASP A 16 31.76 -27.56 5.98
N GLU A 17 32.94 -28.18 6.06
CA GLU A 17 34.18 -27.60 5.51
C GLU A 17 34.32 -27.81 4.00
N ALA A 18 33.49 -28.67 3.41
CA ALA A 18 33.50 -28.97 1.97
C ALA A 18 32.67 -28.00 1.12
N LEU A 19 32.06 -26.98 1.74
CA LEU A 19 31.24 -26.00 1.01
C LEU A 19 32.09 -25.05 0.17
N PRO A 20 31.62 -24.67 -1.04
CA PRO A 20 32.30 -23.70 -1.90
C PRO A 20 32.52 -22.35 -1.18
N GLY A 21 33.61 -21.64 -1.53
CA GLY A 21 33.93 -20.35 -0.89
C GLY A 21 32.87 -19.26 -1.08
N ASP A 22 32.06 -19.34 -2.14
CA ASP A 22 30.94 -18.43 -2.42
C ASP A 22 29.61 -18.86 -1.76
N TRP A 23 29.61 -19.95 -0.98
CA TRP A 23 28.40 -20.48 -0.31
C TRP A 23 27.66 -19.46 0.52
N PRO A 24 28.29 -18.63 1.39
CA PRO A 24 27.58 -17.61 2.16
C PRO A 24 26.85 -16.59 1.27
N LEU A 25 27.48 -16.19 0.17
CA LEU A 25 26.88 -15.27 -0.80
C LEU A 25 25.63 -15.89 -1.45
N ARG A 26 25.72 -17.14 -1.90
CA ARG A 26 24.60 -17.88 -2.50
C ARG A 26 23.41 -18.00 -1.54
N VAL A 27 23.68 -18.42 -0.30
CA VAL A 27 22.63 -18.58 0.72
C VAL A 27 21.98 -17.23 1.05
N LEU A 28 22.78 -16.18 1.24
CA LEU A 28 22.24 -14.83 1.51
C LEU A 28 21.42 -14.31 0.35
N SER A 29 21.85 -14.52 -0.90
CA SER A 29 21.09 -14.14 -2.10
C SER A 29 19.77 -14.90 -2.21
N GLY A 30 19.76 -16.20 -1.93
CA GLY A 30 18.55 -17.02 -1.89
C GLY A 30 17.56 -16.57 -0.79
N LEU A 31 18.06 -16.24 0.40
CA LEU A 31 17.23 -15.71 1.49
C LEU A 31 16.67 -14.31 1.16
N GLU A 32 17.45 -13.48 0.49
CA GLU A 32 16.99 -12.17 0.06
C GLU A 32 15.92 -12.28 -1.03
N ALA A 33 16.11 -13.17 -2.00
CA ALA A 33 15.11 -13.50 -3.02
C ALA A 33 13.81 -14.02 -2.37
N LEU A 34 13.92 -14.91 -1.38
CA LEU A 34 12.78 -15.45 -0.64
C LEU A 34 11.99 -14.35 0.10
N SER A 35 12.65 -13.30 0.58
CA SER A 35 11.99 -12.19 1.28
C SER A 35 11.10 -11.32 0.37
N LEU A 36 11.18 -11.49 -0.94
CA LEU A 36 10.32 -10.84 -1.93
C LEU A 36 9.04 -11.64 -2.22
N LEU A 37 8.88 -12.81 -1.61
CA LEU A 37 7.73 -13.69 -1.76
C LEU A 37 6.83 -13.63 -0.54
N SER A 38 5.54 -13.83 -0.77
CA SER A 38 4.56 -14.01 0.32
C SER A 38 4.72 -15.38 1.01
N ASN A 39 5.06 -16.39 0.21
CA ASN A 39 5.42 -17.74 0.68
C ASN A 39 6.25 -18.46 -0.41
N GLY A 40 7.10 -19.38 0.00
CA GLY A 40 7.93 -20.11 -0.95
C GLY A 40 9.13 -20.80 -0.32
N SER A 41 10.04 -21.23 -1.15
CA SER A 41 11.31 -21.84 -0.77
C SER A 41 12.46 -21.41 -1.70
N ALA A 42 13.65 -21.38 -1.14
CA ALA A 42 14.89 -21.23 -1.89
C ALA A 42 15.76 -22.48 -1.65
N ARG A 43 16.09 -23.19 -2.72
CA ARG A 43 17.04 -24.28 -2.71
C ARG A 43 18.36 -23.77 -3.26
N VAL A 44 19.42 -23.94 -2.51
CA VAL A 44 20.78 -23.53 -2.89
C VAL A 44 21.64 -24.76 -2.99
N THR A 45 22.33 -24.94 -4.12
CA THR A 45 23.34 -25.96 -4.36
C THR A 45 24.68 -25.32 -4.73
N ALA A 46 25.72 -26.11 -4.91
CA ALA A 46 27.01 -25.61 -5.38
C ALA A 46 26.91 -25.05 -6.82
N GLU A 47 25.97 -25.56 -7.63
CA GLU A 47 25.85 -25.26 -9.04
C GLU A 47 24.75 -24.25 -9.35
N ASP A 48 23.64 -24.27 -8.59
CA ASP A 48 22.46 -23.48 -8.90
C ASP A 48 21.72 -22.95 -7.67
N ILE A 49 20.79 -22.00 -7.90
CA ILE A 49 19.81 -21.54 -6.92
C ILE A 49 18.44 -21.65 -7.58
N THR A 50 17.51 -22.35 -6.95
CA THR A 50 16.10 -22.40 -7.37
C THR A 50 15.24 -21.70 -6.34
N VAL A 51 14.47 -20.72 -6.79
CA VAL A 51 13.50 -19.97 -5.97
C VAL A 51 12.08 -20.28 -6.47
N THR A 52 11.23 -20.82 -5.60
CA THR A 52 9.86 -21.16 -5.92
C THR A 52 8.90 -20.55 -4.94
N GLY A 53 7.71 -20.13 -5.36
CA GLY A 53 6.71 -19.61 -4.44
C GLY A 53 5.64 -18.74 -5.05
N ASN A 54 4.89 -18.07 -4.18
CA ASN A 54 3.80 -17.19 -4.56
C ASN A 54 4.04 -15.78 -4.03
N THR A 55 3.52 -14.80 -4.78
CA THR A 55 3.68 -13.39 -4.48
C THR A 55 2.45 -12.59 -4.89
N GLY A 56 2.20 -11.46 -4.23
CA GLY A 56 1.26 -10.42 -4.67
C GLY A 56 1.90 -9.36 -5.54
N SER A 57 3.19 -9.44 -5.84
CA SER A 57 3.87 -8.47 -6.71
C SER A 57 4.02 -9.00 -8.12
N LYS A 58 3.53 -8.26 -9.12
CA LYS A 58 3.66 -8.59 -10.55
C LYS A 58 5.11 -8.54 -11.04
N SER A 59 5.96 -7.73 -10.39
CA SER A 59 7.38 -7.56 -10.75
C SER A 59 8.31 -8.55 -10.04
N ALA A 60 7.85 -9.26 -9.01
CA ALA A 60 8.72 -10.06 -8.13
C ALA A 60 9.62 -11.04 -8.90
N ARG A 61 9.12 -11.68 -9.97
CA ARG A 61 9.95 -12.59 -10.78
C ARG A 61 11.14 -11.88 -11.43
N SER A 62 10.91 -10.70 -12.00
CA SER A 62 11.97 -9.89 -12.62
C SER A 62 12.93 -9.33 -11.57
N ASP A 63 12.40 -8.88 -10.43
CA ASP A 63 13.19 -8.31 -9.32
C ASP A 63 14.10 -9.37 -8.71
N ILE A 64 13.59 -10.59 -8.48
CA ILE A 64 14.38 -11.74 -7.99
C ILE A 64 15.47 -12.12 -9.02
N SER A 65 15.11 -12.20 -10.30
CA SER A 65 16.08 -12.54 -11.35
C SER A 65 17.21 -11.51 -11.42
N LYS A 66 16.87 -10.23 -11.37
CA LYS A 66 17.85 -9.14 -11.33
C LYS A 66 18.73 -9.21 -10.08
N LEU A 67 18.13 -9.38 -8.89
CA LEU A 67 18.87 -9.51 -7.64
C LEU A 67 19.89 -10.65 -7.67
N LEU A 68 19.48 -11.83 -8.18
CA LEU A 68 20.38 -12.99 -8.26
C LEU A 68 21.48 -12.77 -9.30
N SER A 69 21.18 -12.18 -10.45
CA SER A 69 22.17 -11.85 -11.48
C SER A 69 23.18 -10.83 -10.97
N ASP A 70 22.74 -9.77 -10.32
CA ASP A 70 23.60 -8.69 -9.80
C ASP A 70 24.54 -9.20 -8.69
N LYS A 71 24.07 -10.12 -7.83
CA LYS A 71 24.86 -10.60 -6.69
C LYS A 71 25.78 -11.77 -7.02
N LEU A 72 25.34 -12.67 -7.89
CA LEU A 72 26.09 -13.88 -8.20
C LEU A 72 27.03 -13.69 -9.40
N GLY A 73 26.82 -12.66 -10.20
CA GLY A 73 27.61 -12.35 -11.39
C GLY A 73 27.25 -13.19 -12.60
N GLU A 74 27.91 -12.86 -13.75
CA GLU A 74 27.70 -13.53 -15.01
C GLU A 74 28.12 -15.00 -14.94
N GLY A 75 27.34 -15.88 -15.56
CA GLY A 75 27.58 -17.32 -15.58
C GLY A 75 26.99 -18.12 -14.44
N SER A 76 26.43 -17.46 -13.42
CA SER A 76 25.73 -18.16 -12.35
C SER A 76 24.40 -18.71 -12.83
N ARG A 77 24.10 -19.97 -12.44
CA ARG A 77 22.83 -20.60 -12.78
C ARG A 77 21.82 -20.41 -11.68
N PHE A 78 20.62 -19.96 -12.05
CA PHE A 78 19.47 -19.90 -11.14
C PHE A 78 18.16 -20.09 -11.90
N SER A 79 17.14 -20.55 -11.20
CA SER A 79 15.76 -20.68 -11.68
C SER A 79 14.81 -19.94 -10.76
N VAL A 80 13.88 -19.16 -11.34
CA VAL A 80 12.86 -18.40 -10.60
C VAL A 80 11.47 -18.84 -11.07
N GLU A 81 10.84 -19.68 -10.25
CA GLU A 81 9.50 -20.25 -10.48
C GLU A 81 8.50 -19.62 -9.53
N VAL A 82 8.15 -18.36 -9.78
CA VAL A 82 7.28 -17.57 -8.92
C VAL A 82 5.96 -17.30 -9.61
N THR A 83 4.86 -17.56 -8.90
CA THR A 83 3.50 -17.34 -9.37
C THR A 83 2.90 -16.12 -8.70
N TYR A 84 2.39 -15.18 -9.50
CA TYR A 84 1.58 -14.08 -9.02
C TYR A 84 0.19 -14.59 -8.62
N LEU A 85 -0.25 -14.22 -7.41
CA LEU A 85 -1.60 -14.48 -6.94
C LEU A 85 -2.24 -13.16 -6.54
N GLU A 86 -3.31 -12.78 -7.23
CA GLU A 86 -4.06 -11.54 -7.00
C GLU A 86 -4.52 -11.37 -5.55
N LYS A 87 -4.93 -12.46 -4.89
CA LYS A 87 -5.32 -12.47 -3.48
C LYS A 87 -4.22 -12.06 -2.49
N LEU A 88 -2.97 -12.09 -2.94
CA LEU A 88 -1.78 -11.68 -2.16
C LEU A 88 -1.31 -10.26 -2.53
N ASP A 89 -1.90 -9.65 -3.55
CA ASP A 89 -1.59 -8.30 -4.00
C ASP A 89 -2.41 -7.29 -3.18
N PRO A 90 -1.77 -6.49 -2.32
CA PRO A 90 -2.48 -5.53 -1.49
C PRO A 90 -3.16 -4.43 -2.32
N VAL A 91 -2.70 -4.21 -3.56
CA VAL A 91 -3.25 -3.15 -4.44
C VAL A 91 -4.41 -3.68 -5.28
N ALA A 92 -4.43 -4.97 -5.63
CA ALA A 92 -5.47 -5.56 -6.47
C ALA A 92 -6.88 -5.55 -5.82
N SER A 93 -6.95 -5.47 -4.49
CA SER A 93 -8.20 -5.34 -3.74
C SER A 93 -8.61 -3.89 -3.47
N MET A 94 -7.77 -2.92 -3.83
CA MET A 94 -8.09 -1.51 -3.66
C MET A 94 -9.02 -1.03 -4.77
N LEU A 95 -9.89 -0.08 -4.41
CA LEU A 95 -10.77 0.57 -5.36
C LEU A 95 -9.97 1.45 -6.33
N THR A 96 -10.37 1.44 -7.58
CA THR A 96 -9.86 2.40 -8.58
C THR A 96 -10.34 3.82 -8.26
N PRO A 97 -9.70 4.88 -8.79
CA PRO A 97 -10.16 6.25 -8.60
C PRO A 97 -11.63 6.47 -8.97
N ASP A 98 -12.08 5.90 -10.10
CA ASP A 98 -13.47 6.03 -10.58
C ASP A 98 -14.48 5.33 -9.64
N GLU A 99 -14.12 4.15 -9.10
CA GLU A 99 -14.95 3.46 -8.12
C GLU A 99 -15.01 4.20 -6.79
N CYS A 100 -13.92 4.82 -6.37
CA CYS A 100 -13.87 5.66 -5.18
C CYS A 100 -14.76 6.89 -5.32
N GLU A 101 -14.64 7.60 -6.45
CA GLU A 101 -15.50 8.75 -6.75
C GLU A 101 -16.98 8.36 -6.74
N ALA A 102 -17.34 7.26 -7.42
CA ALA A 102 -18.71 6.78 -7.46
C ALA A 102 -19.27 6.48 -6.08
N LYS A 103 -18.50 5.78 -5.21
CA LYS A 103 -18.91 5.48 -3.83
C LYS A 103 -19.09 6.73 -2.97
N ILE A 104 -18.15 7.67 -3.06
CA ILE A 104 -18.24 8.94 -2.33
C ILE A 104 -19.46 9.75 -2.81
N ALA A 105 -19.69 9.79 -4.13
CA ALA A 105 -20.85 10.45 -4.71
C ALA A 105 -22.18 9.82 -4.23
N GLU A 106 -22.25 8.49 -4.09
CA GLU A 106 -23.43 7.80 -3.52
C GLU A 106 -23.67 8.19 -2.07
N ILE A 107 -22.63 8.22 -1.23
CA ILE A 107 -22.72 8.67 0.16
C ILE A 107 -23.26 10.11 0.23
N LEU A 108 -22.69 11.02 -0.58
CA LEU A 108 -23.04 12.44 -0.60
C LEU A 108 -24.42 12.73 -1.22
N LYS A 109 -24.96 11.81 -2.05
CA LYS A 109 -26.36 11.91 -2.50
C LYS A 109 -27.36 11.70 -1.36
N VAL A 110 -27.07 10.80 -0.46
CA VAL A 110 -27.95 10.44 0.66
C VAL A 110 -27.78 11.41 1.84
N ARG A 111 -26.53 11.77 2.14
CA ARG A 111 -26.18 12.62 3.29
C ARG A 111 -25.08 13.59 2.88
N LYS A 112 -25.41 14.88 2.88
CA LYS A 112 -24.45 15.95 2.64
C LYS A 112 -23.68 16.28 3.92
N ILE A 113 -22.46 16.77 3.78
CA ILE A 113 -21.73 17.36 4.90
C ILE A 113 -22.29 18.77 5.13
N THR A 114 -22.85 18.97 6.30
CA THR A 114 -23.44 20.23 6.77
C THR A 114 -22.58 20.86 7.86
N PHE A 115 -22.76 22.15 8.05
CA PHE A 115 -22.03 22.95 9.03
C PHE A 115 -23.02 23.71 9.92
N GLU A 116 -22.58 24.07 11.08
CA GLU A 116 -23.34 24.97 11.96
C GLU A 116 -23.61 26.30 11.22
N PRO A 117 -24.75 26.96 11.49
CA PRO A 117 -25.14 28.22 10.85
C PRO A 117 -24.04 29.29 10.95
N GLY A 118 -23.59 29.81 9.82
CA GLY A 118 -22.57 30.86 9.76
C GLY A 118 -21.16 30.43 10.20
N SER A 119 -20.91 29.11 10.38
CA SER A 119 -19.66 28.56 10.90
C SER A 119 -19.02 27.62 9.89
N ASP A 120 -17.74 27.33 10.10
CA ASP A 120 -16.97 26.25 9.47
C ASP A 120 -16.91 24.98 10.34
N THR A 121 -17.59 24.99 11.49
CA THR A 121 -17.72 23.81 12.34
C THR A 121 -18.63 22.78 11.67
N VAL A 122 -18.11 21.57 11.44
CA VAL A 122 -18.89 20.46 10.87
C VAL A 122 -20.00 20.07 11.86
N ASP A 123 -21.23 19.98 11.36
CA ASP A 123 -22.38 19.56 12.17
C ASP A 123 -22.18 18.12 12.67
N ALA A 124 -22.58 17.86 13.93
CA ALA A 124 -22.43 16.56 14.56
C ALA A 124 -23.10 15.42 13.76
N THR A 125 -24.20 15.73 13.04
CA THR A 125 -24.90 14.76 12.18
C THR A 125 -24.07 14.35 10.94
N SER A 126 -23.09 15.15 10.55
CA SER A 126 -22.20 14.89 9.41
C SER A 126 -20.95 14.08 9.76
N LEU A 127 -20.64 13.89 11.06
CA LEU A 127 -19.47 13.14 11.48
C LEU A 127 -19.49 11.69 10.98
N GLY A 128 -20.65 11.02 11.05
CA GLY A 128 -20.83 9.67 10.50
C GLY A 128 -20.65 9.59 8.99
N THR A 129 -21.03 10.64 8.25
CA THR A 129 -20.77 10.73 6.80
C THR A 129 -19.27 10.84 6.50
N LEU A 130 -18.53 11.61 7.32
CA LEU A 130 -17.07 11.70 7.21
C LEU A 130 -16.38 10.37 7.56
N ASP A 131 -16.91 9.62 8.52
CA ASP A 131 -16.39 8.29 8.86
C ASP A 131 -16.54 7.32 7.66
N GLU A 132 -17.71 7.28 7.02
CA GLU A 132 -17.95 6.47 5.83
C GLU A 132 -17.05 6.88 4.64
N ILE A 133 -16.91 8.18 4.39
CA ILE A 133 -16.01 8.68 3.34
C ILE A 133 -14.55 8.29 3.64
N SER A 134 -14.12 8.41 4.90
CA SER A 134 -12.75 8.05 5.29
C SER A 134 -12.46 6.55 5.11
N GLU A 135 -13.45 5.69 5.36
CA GLU A 135 -13.35 4.25 5.13
C GLU A 135 -13.21 3.93 3.63
N VAL A 136 -14.00 4.58 2.77
CA VAL A 136 -13.85 4.44 1.31
C VAL A 136 -12.46 4.87 0.88
N LEU A 137 -12.01 6.06 1.33
CA LEU A 137 -10.71 6.62 0.96
C LEU A 137 -9.52 5.76 1.44
N GLY A 138 -9.66 5.10 2.58
CA GLY A 138 -8.66 4.15 3.09
C GLY A 138 -8.47 2.90 2.21
N ASN A 139 -9.45 2.60 1.36
CA ASN A 139 -9.44 1.46 0.43
C ASN A 139 -9.19 1.89 -1.03
N CYS A 140 -8.87 3.15 -1.29
CA CYS A 140 -8.57 3.65 -2.62
C CYS A 140 -7.08 3.54 -2.95
N THR A 141 -6.77 3.33 -4.22
CA THR A 141 -5.42 3.59 -4.74
C THR A 141 -5.10 5.10 -4.65
N GLU A 142 -3.87 5.49 -4.96
CA GLU A 142 -3.49 6.92 -4.97
C GLU A 142 -4.51 7.76 -5.74
N LEU A 143 -5.14 8.70 -5.01
CA LEU A 143 -6.24 9.53 -5.51
C LEU A 143 -5.90 10.99 -5.31
N ARG A 144 -6.10 11.80 -6.35
CA ARG A 144 -6.09 13.26 -6.23
C ARG A 144 -7.52 13.75 -6.18
N MET A 145 -7.87 14.45 -5.10
CA MET A 145 -9.22 14.98 -4.88
C MET A 145 -9.19 16.48 -4.67
N GLU A 146 -10.26 17.13 -5.09
CA GLU A 146 -10.58 18.50 -4.73
C GLU A 146 -11.71 18.49 -3.68
N ILE A 147 -11.53 19.27 -2.62
CA ILE A 147 -12.58 19.52 -1.64
C ILE A 147 -13.04 20.96 -1.81
N ALA A 148 -14.25 21.13 -2.34
CA ALA A 148 -14.88 22.42 -2.52
C ALA A 148 -15.95 22.67 -1.45
N GLY A 149 -15.89 23.83 -0.80
CA GLY A 149 -16.94 24.30 0.07
C GLY A 149 -17.92 25.19 -0.69
N HIS A 150 -19.19 25.16 -0.30
CA HIS A 150 -20.21 26.01 -0.87
C HIS A 150 -20.96 26.77 0.23
N THR A 151 -21.39 27.97 -0.08
CA THR A 151 -22.29 28.80 0.75
C THR A 151 -23.53 29.15 -0.07
N ASP A 152 -24.57 29.61 0.59
CA ASP A 152 -25.71 30.24 -0.09
C ASP A 152 -25.29 31.59 -0.72
N SER A 153 -26.21 32.19 -1.48
CA SER A 153 -25.99 33.48 -2.14
C SER A 153 -26.24 34.68 -1.23
N GLN A 154 -26.50 34.46 0.05
CA GLN A 154 -26.75 35.54 1.00
C GLN A 154 -25.45 36.09 1.60
N GLY A 155 -25.33 37.38 1.74
CA GLY A 155 -24.17 38.05 2.31
C GLY A 155 -23.20 38.63 1.29
N ARG A 156 -22.04 39.05 1.79
CA ARG A 156 -20.97 39.61 0.91
C ARG A 156 -20.18 38.48 0.25
N GLU A 157 -19.93 38.58 -1.03
CA GLU A 157 -19.18 37.60 -1.82
C GLU A 157 -17.84 37.23 -1.18
N THR A 158 -17.06 38.22 -0.73
CA THR A 158 -15.77 38.01 -0.09
C THR A 158 -15.86 37.21 1.23
N MET A 159 -16.95 37.41 2.00
CA MET A 159 -17.18 36.64 3.23
C MET A 159 -17.61 35.20 2.91
N ASN A 160 -18.43 35.03 1.89
CA ASN A 160 -18.85 33.70 1.43
C ASN A 160 -17.70 32.91 0.85
N GLU A 161 -16.79 33.54 0.12
CA GLU A 161 -15.56 32.89 -0.37
C GLU A 161 -14.66 32.45 0.80
N ALA A 162 -14.43 33.31 1.79
CA ALA A 162 -13.66 32.98 2.98
C ALA A 162 -14.29 31.81 3.77
N LEU A 163 -15.60 31.84 3.98
CA LEU A 163 -16.33 30.78 4.67
C LEU A 163 -16.32 29.46 3.89
N SER A 164 -16.44 29.51 2.57
CA SER A 164 -16.34 28.34 1.69
C SER A 164 -14.97 27.66 1.81
N LYS A 165 -13.88 28.44 1.80
CA LYS A 165 -12.51 27.95 1.99
C LYS A 165 -12.30 27.34 3.38
N SER A 166 -12.81 28.01 4.43
CA SER A 166 -12.71 27.51 5.81
C SER A 166 -13.46 26.17 5.96
N ARG A 167 -14.64 26.04 5.37
CA ARG A 167 -15.42 24.79 5.35
C ARG A 167 -14.70 23.65 4.63
N ALA A 168 -14.12 23.91 3.47
CA ALA A 168 -13.31 22.94 2.75
C ALA A 168 -12.10 22.47 3.59
N LEU A 169 -11.44 23.41 4.28
CA LEU A 169 -10.33 23.11 5.18
C LEU A 169 -10.77 22.30 6.40
N ALA A 170 -11.93 22.59 6.97
CA ALA A 170 -12.48 21.84 8.09
C ALA A 170 -12.75 20.38 7.71
N VAL A 171 -13.32 20.12 6.52
CA VAL A 171 -13.49 18.76 5.99
C VAL A 171 -12.14 18.07 5.77
N LEU A 172 -11.17 18.77 5.17
CA LEU A 172 -9.82 18.23 4.98
C LEU A 172 -9.17 17.81 6.30
N ASN A 173 -9.25 18.65 7.31
CA ASN A 173 -8.71 18.35 8.64
C ASN A 173 -9.46 17.18 9.30
N ALA A 174 -10.78 17.12 9.19
CA ALA A 174 -11.58 16.02 9.70
C ALA A 174 -11.25 14.67 9.04
N LEU A 175 -10.86 14.66 7.75
CA LEU A 175 -10.37 13.47 7.06
C LEU A 175 -8.93 13.10 7.51
N ARG A 176 -8.06 14.10 7.73
CA ARG A 176 -6.71 13.88 8.29
C ARG A 176 -6.76 13.26 9.68
N ASP A 177 -7.65 13.72 10.54
CA ASP A 177 -7.84 13.17 11.88
C ASP A 177 -8.27 11.70 11.84
N ARG A 178 -8.90 11.27 10.75
CA ARG A 178 -9.26 9.88 10.43
C ARG A 178 -8.18 9.11 9.69
N ARG A 179 -6.95 9.66 9.63
CA ARG A 179 -5.77 9.06 8.98
C ARG A 179 -5.88 8.86 7.46
N VAL A 180 -6.76 9.62 6.81
CA VAL A 180 -6.75 9.68 5.35
C VAL A 180 -5.46 10.41 4.92
N ALA A 181 -4.67 9.76 4.05
CA ALA A 181 -3.47 10.37 3.48
C ALA A 181 -3.89 11.55 2.58
N THR A 182 -3.53 12.76 2.98
CA THR A 182 -3.75 13.98 2.18
C THR A 182 -2.38 14.54 1.88
N GLY A 183 -1.92 14.37 0.63
CA GLY A 183 -0.63 14.87 0.13
C GLY A 183 -0.52 16.38 0.17
#